data_b485bb805e346139fc0f2856f9338671
#
_entry.id   b485bb805e346139fc0f2856f9338671
#
_cell.length_a   1.000
_cell.length_b   1.000
_cell.length_c   1.000
_cell.angle_alpha   90.00
_cell.angle_beta   90.00
_cell.angle_gamma   90.00
#
_symmetry.space_group_name_H-M   'P 1'
#
loop_
_entity.id
_entity.type
_entity.pdbx_description
1 polymer ?
#
loop_
_entity_poly.entity_id
_entity_poly.type
_entity_poly.pdbx_seq_one_letter_code
_entity_poly.pdbx_strand_id
1 'polypeptide(L)'
;MIEYIKGELTELTPAMAVVEAHGVGYAMNISLNTYSAIQGKKEVKLYAYEAIREDAHTLYGFVNRKERELFLLLITVSGVGPNTARMVLSSLSPSELCNSISTGNERMIKGVKGIGLKTAQRIIVDLKDKIVALGIADEIPVGGSMQVAVNNLVKDEAVSALTMLGFSPAPSQKVVVDILKQKPDAPVEEVVKLALKQIK
;
A
#
# COMPACT_ATOMS: atom_id res chain seq x y z
N MET A 1 14.74 9.41 6.89
CA MET A 1 13.35 9.06 6.48
C MET A 1 12.67 8.34 7.62
N ILE A 2 11.47 8.78 8.00
CA ILE A 2 10.64 8.12 9.03
C ILE A 2 9.84 7.00 8.37
N GLU A 3 10.04 5.75 8.81
CA GLU A 3 9.33 4.58 8.26
C GLU A 3 7.92 4.44 8.85
N TYR A 4 7.79 4.62 10.16
CA TYR A 4 6.51 4.63 10.87
C TYR A 4 6.64 5.37 12.20
N ILE A 5 5.50 5.76 12.75
CA ILE A 5 5.38 6.25 14.11
C ILE A 5 4.42 5.33 14.86
N LYS A 6 4.85 4.84 16.03
CA LYS A 6 4.03 4.03 16.93
C LYS A 6 3.93 4.75 18.28
N GLY A 7 2.71 4.96 18.76
CA GLY A 7 2.48 5.64 20.03
C GLY A 7 1.01 5.82 20.33
N GLU A 8 0.73 6.70 21.27
CA GLU A 8 -0.62 7.05 21.69
C GLU A 8 -1.28 7.97 20.67
N LEU A 9 -2.55 7.68 20.34
CA LEU A 9 -3.37 8.55 19.49
C LEU A 9 -4.00 9.65 20.36
N THR A 10 -3.36 10.81 20.38
CA THR A 10 -3.77 11.95 21.22
C THR A 10 -4.85 12.81 20.59
N GLU A 11 -4.79 12.99 19.25
CA GLU A 11 -5.82 13.73 18.52
C GLU A 11 -6.18 12.98 17.23
N LEU A 12 -7.44 13.01 16.87
CA LEU A 12 -7.96 12.40 15.65
C LEU A 12 -9.06 13.24 15.02
N THR A 13 -8.83 13.63 13.78
CA THR A 13 -9.84 14.25 12.90
C THR A 13 -9.92 13.45 11.59
N PRO A 14 -10.95 13.63 10.75
CA PRO A 14 -11.04 12.91 9.46
C PRO A 14 -9.88 13.13 8.50
N ALA A 15 -9.06 14.17 8.74
CA ALA A 15 -7.96 14.54 7.84
C ALA A 15 -6.56 14.47 8.50
N MET A 16 -6.50 14.32 9.83
CA MET A 16 -5.25 14.40 10.60
C MET A 16 -5.31 13.51 11.84
N ALA A 17 -4.22 12.87 12.15
CA ALA A 17 -3.98 12.18 13.41
C ALA A 17 -2.72 12.75 14.08
N VAL A 18 -2.74 12.92 15.39
CA VAL A 18 -1.54 13.22 16.18
C VAL A 18 -1.17 11.96 16.96
N VAL A 19 0.01 11.45 16.71
CA VAL A 19 0.55 10.27 17.39
C VAL A 19 1.69 10.73 18.29
N GLU A 20 1.51 10.55 19.60
CA GLU A 20 2.54 10.86 20.58
C GLU A 20 3.47 9.66 20.79
N ALA A 21 4.76 9.85 20.57
CA ALA A 21 5.79 8.87 20.83
C ALA A 21 6.89 9.51 21.68
N HIS A 22 7.10 8.96 22.88
CA HIS A 22 8.14 9.43 23.84
C HIS A 22 8.09 10.93 24.12
N GLY A 23 6.90 11.50 24.29
CA GLY A 23 6.70 12.92 24.61
C GLY A 23 6.78 13.88 23.42
N VAL A 24 6.83 13.34 22.18
CA VAL A 24 6.79 14.13 20.94
C VAL A 24 5.51 13.79 20.18
N GLY A 25 4.67 14.80 19.90
CA GLY A 25 3.46 14.67 19.09
C GLY A 25 3.77 14.86 17.59
N TYR A 26 3.47 13.84 16.79
CA TYR A 26 3.63 13.86 15.34
C TYR A 26 2.28 14.05 14.66
N ALA A 27 2.04 15.23 14.10
CA ALA A 27 0.85 15.52 13.31
C ALA A 27 0.98 14.92 11.90
N MET A 28 0.12 13.97 11.56
CA MET A 28 0.15 13.24 10.28
C MET A 28 -1.14 13.48 9.52
N ASN A 29 -1.04 13.89 8.25
CA ASN A 29 -2.18 13.93 7.36
C ASN A 29 -2.58 12.49 6.98
N ILE A 30 -3.86 12.16 7.14
CA ILE A 30 -4.38 10.80 6.89
C ILE A 30 -5.51 10.82 5.86
N SER A 31 -5.75 9.66 5.24
CA SER A 31 -6.94 9.40 4.43
C SER A 31 -8.16 9.09 5.31
N LEU A 32 -9.37 9.14 4.74
CA LEU A 32 -10.58 8.68 5.43
C LEU A 32 -10.54 7.17 5.70
N ASN A 33 -9.87 6.38 4.87
CA ASN A 33 -9.66 4.95 5.12
C ASN A 33 -8.81 4.72 6.36
N THR A 34 -7.68 5.44 6.49
CA THR A 34 -6.85 5.39 7.70
C THR A 34 -7.63 5.89 8.92
N TYR A 35 -8.37 7.02 8.81
CA TYR A 35 -9.22 7.54 9.89
C TYR A 35 -10.18 6.48 10.41
N SER A 36 -10.95 5.85 9.53
CA SER A 36 -11.93 4.82 9.89
C SER A 36 -11.28 3.61 10.56
N ALA A 37 -10.07 3.24 10.12
CA ALA A 37 -9.33 2.09 10.64
C ALA A 37 -8.73 2.33 12.03
N ILE A 38 -8.47 3.59 12.43
CA ILE A 38 -7.84 3.91 13.73
C ILE A 38 -8.80 4.55 14.74
N GLN A 39 -10.01 4.90 14.32
CA GLN A 39 -11.03 5.47 15.19
C GLN A 39 -11.31 4.57 16.39
N GLY A 40 -11.31 5.15 17.59
CA GLY A 40 -11.54 4.43 18.86
C GLY A 40 -10.32 3.66 19.40
N LYS A 41 -9.19 3.69 18.72
CA LYS A 41 -7.94 3.09 19.23
C LYS A 41 -7.20 4.09 20.11
N LYS A 42 -6.58 3.59 21.20
CA LYS A 42 -5.71 4.38 22.08
C LYS A 42 -4.27 4.43 21.56
N GLU A 43 -3.78 3.30 21.07
CA GLU A 43 -2.44 3.19 20.48
C GLU A 43 -2.56 2.82 19.01
N VAL A 44 -1.72 3.42 18.19
CA VAL A 44 -1.65 3.18 16.76
C VAL A 44 -0.20 3.07 16.28
N LYS A 45 -0.04 2.37 15.16
CA LYS A 45 1.17 2.42 14.34
C LYS A 45 0.77 2.91 12.96
N LEU A 46 1.29 4.05 12.54
CA LEU A 46 1.06 4.62 11.22
C LEU A 46 2.37 4.61 10.43
N TYR A 47 2.33 4.03 9.24
CA TYR A 47 3.45 4.13 8.29
C TYR A 47 3.52 5.54 7.77
N ALA A 48 4.73 6.06 7.60
CA ALA A 48 4.93 7.47 7.32
C ALA A 48 5.45 7.71 5.89
N TYR A 49 5.11 8.88 5.37
CA TYR A 49 5.77 9.51 4.24
C TYR A 49 6.05 10.97 4.58
N GLU A 50 7.28 11.40 4.34
CA GLU A 50 7.71 12.79 4.56
C GLU A 50 7.71 13.55 3.23
N ALA A 51 6.87 14.56 3.13
CA ALA A 51 6.91 15.53 2.05
C ALA A 51 7.71 16.75 2.51
N ILE A 52 8.98 16.81 2.15
CA ILE A 52 9.88 17.90 2.50
C ILE A 52 9.96 18.87 1.32
N ARG A 53 9.70 20.15 1.59
CA ARG A 53 9.83 21.27 0.65
C ARG A 53 10.62 22.37 1.33
N GLU A 54 11.00 23.39 0.60
CA GLU A 54 11.74 24.54 1.16
C GLU A 54 10.97 25.26 2.27
N ASP A 55 9.65 25.31 2.16
CA ASP A 55 8.73 26.05 3.03
C ASP A 55 7.88 25.14 3.95
N ALA A 56 7.95 23.83 3.80
CA ALA A 56 7.10 22.92 4.54
C ALA A 56 7.70 21.53 4.76
N HIS A 57 7.51 21.00 5.96
CA HIS A 57 7.77 19.59 6.28
C HIS A 57 6.45 18.95 6.72
N THR A 58 5.88 18.12 5.87
CA THR A 58 4.55 17.54 6.08
C THR A 58 4.64 16.03 6.18
N LEU A 59 4.06 15.45 7.24
CA LEU A 59 3.94 14.00 7.40
C LEU A 59 2.58 13.52 6.89
N TYR A 60 2.60 12.38 6.20
CA TYR A 60 1.42 11.61 5.82
C TYR A 60 1.46 10.26 6.52
N GLY A 61 0.32 9.83 7.07
CA GLY A 61 0.19 8.60 7.84
C GLY A 61 -0.77 7.60 7.20
N PHE A 62 -0.40 6.32 7.24
CA PHE A 62 -1.14 5.22 6.61
C PHE A 62 -1.27 4.06 7.60
N VAL A 63 -2.44 3.43 7.66
CA VAL A 63 -2.70 2.32 8.58
C VAL A 63 -1.90 1.07 8.22
N ASN A 64 -1.54 0.88 6.96
CA ASN A 64 -0.77 -0.26 6.49
C ASN A 64 0.19 0.13 5.35
N ARG A 65 1.13 -0.77 5.04
CA ARG A 65 2.13 -0.57 3.97
C ARG A 65 1.50 -0.45 2.60
N LYS A 66 0.46 -1.23 2.32
CA LYS A 66 -0.23 -1.24 1.03
C LYS A 66 -0.83 0.12 0.68
N GLU A 67 -1.50 0.77 1.64
CA GLU A 67 -2.02 2.12 1.46
C GLU A 67 -0.89 3.13 1.19
N ARG A 68 0.23 3.03 1.92
CA ARG A 68 1.41 3.86 1.67
C ARG A 68 2.03 3.61 0.29
N GLU A 69 2.14 2.37 -0.15
CA GLU A 69 2.68 2.03 -1.47
C GLU A 69 1.80 2.59 -2.59
N LEU A 70 0.48 2.49 -2.47
CA LEU A 70 -0.44 3.12 -3.42
C LEU A 70 -0.30 4.64 -3.43
N PHE A 71 -0.13 5.26 -2.26
CA PHE A 71 0.16 6.70 -2.18
C PHE A 71 1.46 7.04 -2.90
N LEU A 72 2.53 6.28 -2.66
CA LEU A 72 3.83 6.49 -3.31
C LEU A 72 3.73 6.34 -4.83
N LEU A 73 2.99 5.36 -5.33
CA LEU A 73 2.72 5.21 -6.75
C LEU A 73 1.94 6.39 -7.32
N LEU A 74 0.88 6.82 -6.64
CA LEU A 74 0.07 7.96 -7.07
C LEU A 74 0.89 9.25 -7.24
N ILE A 75 1.79 9.56 -6.30
CA ILE A 75 2.61 10.78 -6.37
C ILE A 75 3.70 10.73 -7.46
N THR A 76 3.97 9.56 -8.06
CA THR A 76 4.84 9.47 -9.26
C THR A 76 4.14 9.96 -10.52
N VAL A 77 2.81 10.03 -10.52
CA VAL A 77 2.03 10.44 -11.68
C VAL A 77 2.04 11.96 -11.81
N SER A 78 2.42 12.46 -12.97
CA SER A 78 2.44 13.91 -13.23
C SER A 78 1.05 14.52 -13.05
N GLY A 79 0.98 15.56 -12.22
CA GLY A 79 -0.28 16.23 -11.85
C GLY A 79 -0.97 15.64 -10.61
N VAL A 80 -0.36 14.65 -9.96
CA VAL A 80 -0.85 14.10 -8.69
C VAL A 80 0.16 14.41 -7.58
N GLY A 81 -0.15 15.41 -6.77
CA GLY A 81 0.65 15.74 -5.58
C GLY A 81 0.18 14.96 -4.34
N PRO A 82 0.90 15.06 -3.21
CA PRO A 82 0.58 14.34 -1.97
C PRO A 82 -0.86 14.56 -1.48
N ASN A 83 -1.37 15.79 -1.53
CA ASN A 83 -2.76 16.06 -1.15
C ASN A 83 -3.77 15.41 -2.10
N THR A 84 -3.50 15.40 -3.40
CA THR A 84 -4.36 14.73 -4.39
C THR A 84 -4.35 13.21 -4.18
N ALA A 85 -3.18 12.62 -3.96
CA ALA A 85 -3.05 11.19 -3.64
C ALA A 85 -3.83 10.81 -2.37
N ARG A 86 -3.74 11.62 -1.30
CA ARG A 86 -4.53 11.45 -0.08
C ARG A 86 -6.04 11.52 -0.34
N MET A 87 -6.48 12.44 -1.21
CA MET A 87 -7.90 12.56 -1.60
C MET A 87 -8.39 11.33 -2.37
N VAL A 88 -7.55 10.77 -3.26
CA VAL A 88 -7.84 9.51 -3.95
C VAL A 88 -8.05 8.38 -2.95
N LEU A 89 -7.10 8.20 -2.01
CA LEU A 89 -7.17 7.19 -0.97
C LEU A 89 -8.26 7.43 0.08
N SER A 90 -8.80 8.65 0.16
CA SER A 90 -9.97 8.95 0.98
C SER A 90 -11.29 8.61 0.27
N SER A 91 -11.30 8.68 -1.05
CA SER A 91 -12.50 8.49 -1.87
C SER A 91 -12.67 7.04 -2.35
N LEU A 92 -11.55 6.33 -2.50
CA LEU A 92 -11.50 4.94 -2.95
C LEU A 92 -10.69 4.12 -1.94
N SER A 93 -11.20 2.97 -1.56
CA SER A 93 -10.40 2.00 -0.83
C SER A 93 -9.22 1.50 -1.68
N PRO A 94 -8.15 0.98 -1.08
CA PRO A 94 -7.04 0.38 -1.82
C PRO A 94 -7.48 -0.64 -2.88
N SER A 95 -8.46 -1.47 -2.55
CA SER A 95 -9.00 -2.49 -3.46
C SER A 95 -9.77 -1.89 -4.64
N GLU A 96 -10.63 -0.89 -4.37
CA GLU A 96 -11.38 -0.18 -5.42
C GLU A 96 -10.46 0.58 -6.36
N LEU A 97 -9.41 1.22 -5.82
CA LEU A 97 -8.42 1.93 -6.61
C LEU A 97 -7.65 0.96 -7.52
N CYS A 98 -7.13 -0.15 -6.98
CA CYS A 98 -6.43 -1.16 -7.76
C CYS A 98 -7.33 -1.74 -8.86
N ASN A 99 -8.57 -2.09 -8.54
CA ASN A 99 -9.54 -2.59 -9.52
C ASN A 99 -9.84 -1.55 -10.61
N SER A 100 -10.05 -0.28 -10.23
CA SER A 100 -10.33 0.79 -11.19
C SER A 100 -9.17 1.02 -12.15
N ILE A 101 -7.93 0.92 -11.68
CA ILE A 101 -6.73 1.05 -12.53
C ILE A 101 -6.58 -0.19 -13.43
N SER A 102 -6.71 -1.40 -12.89
CA SER A 102 -6.54 -2.65 -13.65
C SER A 102 -7.58 -2.80 -14.76
N THR A 103 -8.82 -2.41 -14.48
CA THR A 103 -9.94 -2.46 -15.46
C THR A 103 -10.02 -1.24 -16.36
N GLY A 104 -9.20 -0.21 -16.12
CA GLY A 104 -9.25 1.03 -16.90
C GLY A 104 -10.48 1.87 -16.63
N ASN A 105 -11.05 1.83 -15.43
CA ASN A 105 -12.27 2.55 -15.07
C ASN A 105 -11.99 4.04 -14.77
N GLU A 106 -11.83 4.82 -15.84
CA GLU A 106 -11.59 6.28 -15.76
C GLU A 106 -12.69 7.02 -14.99
N ARG A 107 -13.93 6.56 -15.08
CA ARG A 107 -15.09 7.22 -14.46
C ARG A 107 -15.00 7.22 -12.94
N MET A 108 -14.57 6.11 -12.36
CA MET A 108 -14.37 6.01 -10.90
C MET A 108 -13.28 6.96 -10.41
N ILE A 109 -12.13 6.98 -11.08
CA ILE A 109 -10.99 7.81 -10.70
C ILE A 109 -11.30 9.30 -10.91
N LYS A 110 -11.94 9.67 -12.02
CA LYS A 110 -12.39 11.04 -12.30
C LYS A 110 -13.44 11.53 -11.28
N GLY A 111 -14.20 10.64 -10.66
CA GLY A 111 -15.17 10.97 -9.61
C GLY A 111 -14.54 11.57 -8.35
N VAL A 112 -13.24 11.39 -8.17
CA VAL A 112 -12.50 11.97 -7.04
C VAL A 112 -12.32 13.48 -7.25
N LYS A 113 -12.68 14.25 -6.22
CA LYS A 113 -12.55 15.72 -6.27
C LYS A 113 -11.10 16.13 -6.54
N GLY A 114 -10.92 16.99 -7.55
CA GLY A 114 -9.60 17.49 -7.95
C GLY A 114 -8.89 16.64 -9.02
N ILE A 115 -9.52 15.54 -9.50
CA ILE A 115 -9.00 14.75 -10.60
C ILE A 115 -9.82 15.01 -11.87
N GLY A 116 -9.14 15.57 -12.88
CA GLY A 116 -9.69 15.73 -14.23
C GLY A 116 -9.55 14.46 -15.07
N LEU A 117 -10.24 14.43 -16.22
CA LEU A 117 -10.18 13.28 -17.15
C LEU A 117 -8.74 12.92 -17.55
N LYS A 118 -7.94 13.93 -17.93
CA LYS A 118 -6.53 13.71 -18.34
C LYS A 118 -5.69 13.11 -17.22
N THR A 119 -5.89 13.53 -15.97
CA THR A 119 -5.18 13.00 -14.81
C THR A 119 -5.64 11.58 -14.51
N ALA A 120 -6.94 11.28 -14.59
CA ALA A 120 -7.47 9.93 -14.42
C ALA A 120 -6.90 8.94 -15.44
N GLN A 121 -6.84 9.33 -16.71
CA GLN A 121 -6.24 8.53 -17.79
C GLN A 121 -4.74 8.28 -17.53
N ARG A 122 -4.01 9.32 -17.12
CA ARG A 122 -2.59 9.18 -16.79
C ARG A 122 -2.35 8.25 -15.61
N ILE A 123 -3.16 8.35 -14.54
CA ILE A 123 -3.09 7.42 -13.41
C ILE A 123 -3.23 5.97 -13.89
N ILE A 124 -4.20 5.68 -14.77
CA ILE A 124 -4.41 4.34 -15.31
C ILE A 124 -3.19 3.89 -16.12
N VAL A 125 -2.74 4.69 -17.07
CA VAL A 125 -1.64 4.33 -17.96
C VAL A 125 -0.34 4.12 -17.18
N ASP A 126 0.01 5.06 -16.28
CA ASP A 126 1.28 5.04 -15.56
C ASP A 126 1.34 3.95 -14.45
N LEU A 127 0.19 3.54 -13.91
CA LEU A 127 0.15 2.65 -12.74
C LEU A 127 -0.36 1.24 -13.03
N LYS A 128 -1.01 0.97 -14.16
CA LYS A 128 -1.59 -0.34 -14.47
C LYS A 128 -0.58 -1.48 -14.33
N ASP A 129 0.56 -1.38 -14.99
CA ASP A 129 1.60 -2.42 -14.95
C ASP A 129 2.30 -2.49 -13.58
N LYS A 130 2.46 -1.36 -12.90
CA LYS A 130 3.10 -1.28 -11.58
C LYS A 130 2.25 -1.95 -10.49
N ILE A 131 0.93 -1.78 -10.52
CA ILE A 131 0.00 -2.41 -9.57
C ILE A 131 -0.02 -3.93 -9.74
N VAL A 132 0.00 -4.41 -10.98
CA VAL A 132 0.08 -5.85 -11.27
C VAL A 132 1.43 -6.41 -10.80
N ALA A 133 2.53 -5.72 -11.08
CA ALA A 133 3.88 -6.16 -10.68
C ALA A 133 4.08 -6.23 -9.17
N LEU A 134 3.40 -5.37 -8.39
CA LEU A 134 3.48 -5.36 -6.93
C LEU A 134 2.53 -6.38 -6.26
N GLY A 135 1.73 -7.13 -7.02
CA GLY A 135 0.75 -8.08 -6.49
C GLY A 135 -0.38 -7.42 -5.67
N ILE A 136 -0.49 -6.09 -5.74
CA ILE A 136 -1.47 -5.33 -4.96
C ILE A 136 -2.91 -5.63 -5.43
N ALA A 137 -3.06 -6.11 -6.66
CA ALA A 137 -4.35 -6.47 -7.25
C ALA A 137 -4.91 -7.83 -6.75
N ASP A 138 -4.05 -8.74 -6.28
CA ASP A 138 -4.43 -10.13 -5.98
C ASP A 138 -5.04 -10.34 -4.58
N GLU A 139 -5.08 -9.32 -3.74
CA GLU A 139 -5.68 -9.36 -2.41
C GLU A 139 -7.12 -8.80 -2.39
N ILE A 140 -7.97 -9.24 -3.32
CA ILE A 140 -9.42 -9.09 -3.14
C ILE A 140 -9.86 -10.24 -2.23
N PRO A 141 -10.34 -10.01 -1.00
CA PRO A 141 -11.00 -11.05 -0.24
C PRO A 141 -12.36 -11.31 -0.88
N VAL A 142 -12.39 -12.18 -1.86
CA VAL A 142 -13.60 -12.92 -2.19
C VAL A 142 -13.75 -13.93 -1.05
N GLY A 143 -14.75 -13.72 -0.23
CA GLY A 143 -15.03 -14.41 1.03
C GLY A 143 -14.52 -15.86 1.07
N GLY A 144 -13.54 -16.11 1.94
CA GLY A 144 -13.02 -17.47 2.13
C GLY A 144 -11.83 -17.51 3.09
N SER A 145 -12.07 -18.14 4.20
CA SER A 145 -11.19 -18.81 5.17
C SER A 145 -9.83 -18.18 5.54
N MET A 146 -9.56 -18.26 6.83
CA MET A 146 -8.31 -17.88 7.54
C MET A 146 -7.02 -18.42 6.88
N GLN A 147 -7.10 -19.51 6.14
CA GLN A 147 -5.99 -20.18 5.46
C GLN A 147 -5.47 -19.42 4.24
N VAL A 148 -6.33 -18.68 3.52
CA VAL A 148 -5.93 -17.87 2.36
C VAL A 148 -5.15 -16.63 2.80
N ALA A 149 -5.47 -16.05 3.95
CA ALA A 149 -4.75 -14.88 4.48
C ALA A 149 -3.31 -15.21 4.90
N VAL A 150 -3.07 -16.41 5.48
CA VAL A 150 -1.72 -16.86 5.89
C VAL A 150 -0.85 -17.14 4.65
N ASN A 151 -1.40 -17.77 3.62
CA ASN A 151 -0.66 -18.04 2.38
C ASN A 151 -0.28 -16.77 1.62
N ASN A 152 -1.10 -15.73 1.68
CA ASN A 152 -0.76 -14.44 1.06
C ASN A 152 0.37 -13.72 1.81
N LEU A 153 0.41 -13.78 3.14
CA LEU A 153 1.52 -13.22 3.93
C LEU A 153 2.85 -13.93 3.60
N VAL A 154 2.85 -15.27 3.58
CA VAL A 154 4.04 -16.06 3.23
C VAL A 154 4.52 -15.77 1.82
N LYS A 155 3.60 -15.65 0.86
CA LYS A 155 3.91 -15.27 -0.53
C LYS A 155 4.61 -13.92 -0.59
N ASP A 156 4.04 -12.89 0.05
CA ASP A 156 4.55 -11.52 -0.05
C ASP A 156 5.90 -11.37 0.65
N GLU A 157 6.08 -12.01 1.79
CA GLU A 157 7.37 -12.04 2.48
C GLU A 157 8.45 -12.78 1.66
N ALA A 158 8.11 -13.91 1.03
CA ALA A 158 9.04 -14.66 0.21
C ALA A 158 9.46 -13.89 -1.06
N VAL A 159 8.51 -13.24 -1.74
CA VAL A 159 8.80 -12.41 -2.92
C VAL A 159 9.65 -11.19 -2.53
N SER A 160 9.34 -10.55 -1.41
CA SER A 160 10.13 -9.43 -0.88
C SER A 160 11.57 -9.84 -0.59
N ALA A 161 11.76 -10.98 0.07
CA ALA A 161 13.09 -11.52 0.37
C ALA A 161 13.90 -11.80 -0.91
N LEU A 162 13.29 -12.43 -1.93
CA LEU A 162 13.94 -12.69 -3.20
C LEU A 162 14.32 -11.40 -3.94
N THR A 163 13.46 -10.39 -3.87
CA THR A 163 13.74 -9.09 -4.50
C THR A 163 14.90 -8.36 -3.79
N MET A 164 14.99 -8.44 -2.47
CA MET A 164 16.13 -7.93 -1.70
C MET A 164 17.43 -8.66 -2.02
N LEU A 165 17.36 -9.93 -2.41
CA LEU A 165 18.49 -10.72 -2.89
C LEU A 165 18.87 -10.43 -4.35
N GLY A 166 18.18 -9.50 -5.03
CA GLY A 166 18.50 -9.04 -6.36
C GLY A 166 17.76 -9.75 -7.51
N PHE A 167 16.78 -10.58 -7.21
CA PHE A 167 15.95 -11.23 -8.24
C PHE A 167 14.81 -10.30 -8.70
N SER A 168 14.46 -10.39 -9.98
CA SER A 168 13.34 -9.61 -10.53
C SER A 168 12.01 -10.04 -9.92
N PRO A 169 11.08 -9.08 -9.61
CA PRO A 169 9.82 -9.38 -8.93
C PRO A 169 8.93 -10.39 -9.66
N ALA A 170 8.78 -10.25 -10.98
CA ALA A 170 7.88 -11.10 -11.76
C ALA A 170 8.29 -12.60 -11.79
N PRO A 171 9.56 -12.97 -12.05
CA PRO A 171 10.02 -14.36 -11.91
C PRO A 171 9.88 -14.87 -10.46
N SER A 172 10.22 -14.05 -9.47
CA SER A 172 10.11 -14.41 -8.05
C SER A 172 8.69 -14.76 -7.66
N GLN A 173 7.73 -13.94 -8.05
CA GLN A 173 6.31 -14.15 -7.77
C GLN A 173 5.80 -15.46 -8.40
N LYS A 174 6.17 -15.72 -9.66
CA LYS A 174 5.74 -16.95 -10.35
C LYS A 174 6.24 -18.20 -9.65
N VAL A 175 7.53 -18.24 -9.31
CA VAL A 175 8.14 -19.41 -8.63
C VAL A 175 7.57 -19.60 -7.23
N VAL A 176 7.38 -18.53 -6.44
CA VAL A 176 6.80 -18.60 -5.11
C VAL A 176 5.37 -19.14 -5.16
N VAL A 177 4.54 -18.66 -6.10
CA VAL A 177 3.16 -19.15 -6.27
C VAL A 177 3.14 -20.64 -6.63
N ASP A 178 4.03 -21.09 -7.51
CA ASP A 178 4.09 -22.50 -7.90
C ASP A 178 4.56 -23.41 -6.75
N ILE A 179 5.46 -22.92 -5.89
CA ILE A 179 5.88 -23.63 -4.67
C ILE A 179 4.72 -23.71 -3.66
N LEU A 180 4.01 -22.61 -3.42
CA LEU A 180 2.89 -22.59 -2.47
C LEU A 180 1.67 -23.41 -2.94
N LYS A 181 1.49 -23.61 -4.26
CA LYS A 181 0.49 -24.56 -4.78
C LYS A 181 0.85 -26.01 -4.43
N GLN A 182 2.14 -26.36 -4.41
CA GLN A 182 2.61 -27.70 -4.08
C GLN A 182 2.72 -27.94 -2.57
N LYS A 183 3.02 -26.87 -1.81
CA LYS A 183 3.23 -26.90 -0.37
C LYS A 183 2.55 -25.68 0.28
N PRO A 184 1.22 -25.73 0.49
CA PRO A 184 0.45 -24.58 1.00
C PRO A 184 0.86 -24.12 2.42
N ASP A 185 1.36 -25.03 3.24
CA ASP A 185 1.72 -24.76 4.63
C ASP A 185 3.23 -24.53 4.85
N ALA A 186 4.01 -24.36 3.77
CA ALA A 186 5.45 -24.15 3.89
C ALA A 186 5.74 -22.76 4.52
N PRO A 187 6.65 -22.69 5.51
CA PRO A 187 7.08 -21.42 6.08
C PRO A 187 7.91 -20.61 5.06
N VAL A 188 7.98 -19.30 5.27
CA VAL A 188 8.66 -18.35 4.36
C VAL A 188 10.08 -18.78 4.00
N GLU A 189 10.85 -19.24 5.03
CA GLU A 189 12.25 -19.65 4.84
C GLU A 189 12.36 -20.86 3.90
N GLU A 190 11.45 -21.83 3.99
CA GLU A 190 11.43 -23.00 3.10
C GLU A 190 11.05 -22.58 1.68
N VAL A 191 10.06 -21.69 1.53
CA VAL A 191 9.63 -21.16 0.23
C VAL A 191 10.77 -20.41 -0.45
N VAL A 192 11.47 -19.51 0.25
CA VAL A 192 12.62 -18.77 -0.26
C VAL A 192 13.75 -19.73 -0.67
N LYS A 193 14.07 -20.72 0.16
CA LYS A 193 15.11 -21.72 -0.12
C LYS A 193 14.81 -22.58 -1.35
N LEU A 194 13.55 -22.93 -1.55
CA LEU A 194 13.10 -23.66 -2.73
C LEU A 194 13.12 -22.76 -3.98
N ALA A 195 12.68 -21.51 -3.85
CA ALA A 195 12.67 -20.54 -4.93
C ALA A 195 14.08 -20.24 -5.44
N LEU A 196 15.06 -20.08 -4.56
CA LEU A 196 16.48 -19.88 -4.93
C LEU A 196 17.07 -21.03 -5.75
N LYS A 197 16.51 -22.25 -5.65
CA LYS A 197 16.94 -23.40 -6.47
C LYS A 197 16.28 -23.43 -7.84
N GLN A 198 15.15 -22.75 -8.04
CA GLN A 198 14.32 -22.79 -9.24
C GLN A 198 14.39 -21.51 -10.07
N ILE A 199 14.69 -20.38 -9.45
CA ILE A 199 14.89 -19.10 -10.13
C ILE A 199 16.25 -19.14 -10.88
N LYS A 200 16.19 -18.88 -12.17
CA LYS A 200 17.37 -18.72 -13.03
C LYS A 200 17.58 -17.25 -13.38
#